data_dcd7b68a2280d54b4c6e615345cf7629
#
_entry.id   dcd7b68a2280d54b4c6e615345cf7629
#
_cell.length_a   1.000
_cell.length_b   1.000
_cell.length_c   1.000
_cell.angle_alpha   90.00
_cell.angle_beta   90.00
_cell.angle_gamma   90.00
#
_symmetry.space_group_name_H-M   'P 1'
#
loop_
_entity.id
_entity.type
_entity.pdbx_description
1 polymer ?
#
loop_
_entity_poly.entity_id
_entity_poly.type
_entity_poly.pdbx_seq_one_letter_code
_entity_poly.pdbx_strand_id
1 'polypeptide(L)'
;MHAPVEFHSTLDTSVEGLKTLIQNQLKFSLARDPRTASARDWWLATSKAVQCVVIERLMATQTKHRDGNVKRLYYLSLEFLMGRLYINSFHSAGVYGNMEQAIRELGLNLDDLRAEEYDMGLGNGGLGRLAACFLDSLATLDLPAIGYGIHYQYGLFKQEFRNGYQVELPDDWMKYGTPWEIVRPEHTVEIELYGQVENVFDNLGNYVPRWTDTKKLMGIPYDIPIPGYGTNTVNFLRLWSSKAHEDFNFEAFNRGGYDEAVRDKNASETISKVLYPNDKTESGKELRLIQQYFFVACSLQDIIRRFLRSNKDW
;
A
#
# COMPACT_ATOMS: atom_id res chain seq x y z
N MET A 1 27.90 3.24 16.96
CA MET A 1 27.16 2.15 16.30
C MET A 1 26.58 1.29 17.40
N HIS A 2 25.26 1.19 17.49
CA HIS A 2 24.64 0.23 18.40
C HIS A 2 24.87 -1.18 17.84
N ALA A 3 25.14 -2.15 18.72
CA ALA A 3 25.19 -3.55 18.32
C ALA A 3 23.87 -3.93 17.64
N PRO A 4 23.88 -4.73 16.55
CA PRO A 4 22.65 -5.17 15.91
C PRO A 4 21.81 -5.95 16.93
N VAL A 5 20.56 -5.53 17.11
CA VAL A 5 19.59 -6.30 17.90
C VAL A 5 19.18 -7.50 17.03
N GLU A 6 19.56 -8.69 17.46
CA GLU A 6 19.11 -9.92 16.80
C GLU A 6 17.66 -10.19 17.19
N PHE A 7 16.78 -10.26 16.19
CA PHE A 7 15.41 -10.68 16.37
C PHE A 7 15.31 -12.21 16.22
N HIS A 8 15.03 -12.89 17.31
CA HIS A 8 14.70 -14.30 17.26
C HIS A 8 13.18 -14.45 17.09
N SER A 9 12.75 -15.38 16.22
CA SER A 9 11.33 -15.70 16.13
C SER A 9 10.82 -16.23 17.46
N THR A 10 9.78 -15.59 17.96
CA THR A 10 9.04 -16.03 19.15
C THR A 10 7.61 -16.45 18.82
N LEU A 11 7.26 -16.48 17.52
CA LEU A 11 5.92 -16.80 17.07
C LEU A 11 5.69 -18.31 17.09
N ASP A 12 4.78 -18.73 17.95
CA ASP A 12 4.25 -20.09 17.94
C ASP A 12 3.10 -20.19 16.93
N THR A 13 3.31 -20.92 15.83
CA THR A 13 2.31 -21.15 14.78
C THR A 13 1.52 -22.44 14.97
N SER A 14 1.65 -23.11 16.11
CA SER A 14 0.72 -24.19 16.51
C SER A 14 -0.69 -23.66 16.69
N VAL A 15 -1.67 -24.56 16.77
CA VAL A 15 -3.08 -24.17 16.99
C VAL A 15 -3.23 -23.32 18.26
N GLU A 16 -2.62 -23.74 19.37
CA GLU A 16 -2.69 -23.01 20.65
C GLU A 16 -1.96 -21.66 20.58
N GLY A 17 -0.79 -21.62 19.92
CA GLY A 17 -0.05 -20.37 19.70
C GLY A 17 -0.87 -19.38 18.87
N LEU A 18 -1.50 -19.83 17.79
CA LEU A 18 -2.35 -18.99 16.94
C LEU A 18 -3.63 -18.53 17.67
N LYS A 19 -4.27 -19.38 18.49
CA LYS A 19 -5.40 -18.95 19.33
C LYS A 19 -5.00 -17.83 20.27
N THR A 20 -3.87 -17.99 20.94
CA THR A 20 -3.31 -16.97 21.84
C THR A 20 -3.01 -15.69 21.08
N LEU A 21 -2.39 -15.78 19.90
CA LEU A 21 -2.07 -14.61 19.06
C LEU A 21 -3.33 -13.88 18.60
N ILE A 22 -4.36 -14.59 18.13
CA ILE A 22 -5.65 -14.04 17.74
C ILE A 22 -6.30 -13.28 18.89
N GLN A 23 -6.36 -13.89 20.08
CA GLN A 23 -6.94 -13.26 21.28
C GLN A 23 -6.14 -12.00 21.70
N ASN A 24 -4.81 -12.04 21.60
CA ASN A 24 -3.95 -10.90 21.85
C ASN A 24 -4.20 -9.77 20.85
N GLN A 25 -4.37 -10.08 19.55
CA GLN A 25 -4.72 -9.06 18.55
C GLN A 25 -6.10 -8.45 18.84
N LEU A 26 -7.09 -9.26 19.18
CA LEU A 26 -8.43 -8.76 19.54
C LEU A 26 -8.36 -7.81 20.74
N LYS A 27 -7.64 -8.21 21.79
CA LYS A 27 -7.56 -7.44 23.05
C LYS A 27 -6.66 -6.21 22.92
N PHE A 28 -5.43 -6.38 22.45
CA PHE A 28 -4.40 -5.33 22.56
C PHE A 28 -4.32 -4.44 21.32
N SER A 29 -4.64 -4.96 20.12
CA SER A 29 -4.62 -4.17 18.89
C SER A 29 -5.97 -3.54 18.56
N LEU A 30 -7.08 -4.21 18.91
CA LEU A 30 -8.43 -3.77 18.58
C LEU A 30 -9.22 -3.26 19.80
N ALA A 31 -8.73 -3.49 21.02
CA ALA A 31 -9.39 -3.12 22.30
C ALA A 31 -10.83 -3.66 22.36
N ARG A 32 -11.04 -4.94 21.99
CA ARG A 32 -12.35 -5.60 21.96
C ARG A 32 -12.48 -6.70 23.01
N ASP A 33 -13.65 -6.78 23.64
CA ASP A 33 -14.03 -7.92 24.50
C ASP A 33 -14.52 -9.07 23.61
N PRO A 34 -13.99 -10.30 23.76
CA PRO A 34 -14.42 -11.45 22.96
C PRO A 34 -15.92 -11.73 22.99
N ARG A 35 -16.62 -11.38 24.08
CA ARG A 35 -18.06 -11.62 24.24
C ARG A 35 -18.94 -10.68 23.41
N THR A 36 -18.39 -9.54 22.98
CA THR A 36 -19.11 -8.50 22.24
C THR A 36 -18.51 -8.21 20.88
N ALA A 37 -17.41 -8.90 20.52
CA ALA A 37 -16.72 -8.73 19.27
C ALA A 37 -17.59 -9.18 18.09
N SER A 38 -17.69 -8.35 17.06
CA SER A 38 -18.38 -8.66 15.81
C SER A 38 -17.57 -9.62 14.94
N ALA A 39 -18.18 -10.19 13.89
CA ALA A 39 -17.47 -10.99 12.88
C ALA A 39 -16.31 -10.19 12.27
N ARG A 40 -16.49 -8.90 12.02
CA ARG A 40 -15.44 -8.01 11.52
C ARG A 40 -14.30 -7.84 12.51
N ASP A 41 -14.57 -7.68 13.80
CA ASP A 41 -13.50 -7.59 14.81
C ASP A 41 -12.65 -8.87 14.83
N TRP A 42 -13.31 -10.04 14.74
CA TRP A 42 -12.62 -11.32 14.66
C TRP A 42 -11.85 -11.52 13.33
N TRP A 43 -12.42 -11.08 12.20
CA TRP A 43 -11.70 -11.06 10.94
C TRP A 43 -10.44 -10.20 11.02
N LEU A 44 -10.52 -9.00 11.60
CA LEU A 44 -9.36 -8.14 11.83
C LEU A 44 -8.32 -8.80 12.75
N ALA A 45 -8.75 -9.43 13.85
CA ALA A 45 -7.85 -10.10 14.80
C ALA A 45 -7.11 -11.27 14.15
N THR A 46 -7.81 -12.11 13.39
CA THR A 46 -7.21 -13.26 12.68
C THR A 46 -6.32 -12.81 11.53
N SER A 47 -6.68 -11.75 10.80
CA SER A 47 -5.84 -11.14 9.76
C SER A 47 -4.54 -10.58 10.35
N LYS A 48 -4.62 -9.86 11.48
CA LYS A 48 -3.43 -9.33 12.18
C LYS A 48 -2.55 -10.45 12.74
N ALA A 49 -3.14 -11.56 13.16
CA ALA A 49 -2.38 -12.71 13.65
C ALA A 49 -1.54 -13.34 12.52
N VAL A 50 -2.13 -13.62 11.35
CA VAL A 50 -1.34 -14.14 10.22
C VAL A 50 -0.35 -13.10 9.69
N GLN A 51 -0.71 -11.81 9.75
CA GLN A 51 0.20 -10.74 9.35
C GLN A 51 1.46 -10.69 10.21
N CYS A 52 1.41 -11.03 11.50
CA CYS A 52 2.62 -11.16 12.32
C CYS A 52 3.61 -12.18 11.72
N VAL A 53 3.14 -13.34 11.28
CA VAL A 53 3.97 -14.37 10.62
C VAL A 53 4.56 -13.84 9.30
N VAL A 54 3.73 -13.18 8.49
CA VAL A 54 4.15 -12.62 7.20
C VAL A 54 5.17 -11.50 7.39
N ILE A 55 4.97 -10.61 8.36
CA ILE A 55 5.88 -9.48 8.63
C ILE A 55 7.23 -9.98 9.14
N GLU A 56 7.26 -11.00 10.00
CA GLU A 56 8.52 -11.60 10.46
C GLU A 56 9.34 -12.09 9.27
N ARG A 57 8.72 -12.82 8.33
CA ARG A 57 9.37 -13.27 7.09
C ARG A 57 9.76 -12.11 6.18
N LEU A 58 8.94 -11.06 6.10
CA LEU A 58 9.28 -9.84 5.35
C LEU A 58 10.58 -9.20 5.87
N MET A 59 10.71 -9.07 7.20
CA MET A 59 11.92 -8.51 7.81
C MET A 59 13.14 -9.39 7.53
N ALA A 60 13.03 -10.70 7.66
CA ALA A 60 14.10 -11.65 7.33
C ALA A 60 14.48 -11.57 5.85
N THR A 61 13.48 -11.51 4.94
CA THR A 61 13.71 -11.35 3.50
C THR A 61 14.44 -10.05 3.18
N GLN A 62 14.00 -8.93 3.76
CA GLN A 62 14.65 -7.63 3.53
C GLN A 62 16.09 -7.60 4.04
N THR A 63 16.36 -8.22 5.19
CA THR A 63 17.72 -8.36 5.73
C THR A 63 18.58 -9.20 4.78
N LYS A 64 18.12 -10.38 4.37
CA LYS A 64 18.81 -11.25 3.41
C LYS A 64 19.12 -10.52 2.10
N HIS A 65 18.15 -9.77 1.56
CA HIS A 65 18.33 -9.02 0.32
C HIS A 65 19.30 -7.83 0.46
N ARG A 66 19.33 -7.19 1.61
CA ARG A 66 20.26 -6.09 1.90
C ARG A 66 21.69 -6.60 2.04
N ASP A 67 21.88 -7.62 2.89
CA ASP A 67 23.19 -8.14 3.22
C ASP A 67 23.84 -8.85 2.02
N GLY A 68 23.02 -9.50 1.17
CA GLY A 68 23.46 -10.12 -0.09
C GLY A 68 23.65 -9.14 -1.23
N ASN A 69 23.34 -7.86 -1.05
CA ASN A 69 23.34 -6.83 -2.12
C ASN A 69 22.75 -7.34 -3.44
N VAL A 70 21.57 -7.98 -3.34
CA VAL A 70 20.96 -8.67 -4.48
C VAL A 70 20.40 -7.69 -5.51
N LYS A 71 20.46 -8.06 -6.79
CA LYS A 71 19.75 -7.35 -7.85
C LYS A 71 18.23 -7.49 -7.64
N ARG A 72 17.50 -6.38 -7.69
CA ARG A 72 16.04 -6.35 -7.48
C ARG A 72 15.29 -6.04 -8.77
N LEU A 73 14.16 -6.68 -8.95
CA LEU A 73 13.19 -6.34 -9.97
C LEU A 73 12.21 -5.30 -9.40
N TYR A 74 11.96 -4.25 -10.17
CA TYR A 74 10.96 -3.24 -9.85
C TYR A 74 9.84 -3.30 -10.88
N TYR A 75 8.63 -3.61 -10.42
CA TYR A 75 7.46 -3.73 -11.28
C TYR A 75 6.54 -2.52 -11.08
N LEU A 76 6.50 -1.64 -12.08
CA LEU A 76 5.71 -0.41 -12.05
C LEU A 76 4.41 -0.63 -12.83
N SER A 77 3.27 -0.42 -12.19
CA SER A 77 1.95 -0.52 -12.81
C SER A 77 0.97 0.47 -12.19
N LEU A 78 0.08 1.03 -13.03
CA LEU A 78 -1.06 1.80 -12.55
C LEU A 78 -2.13 0.93 -11.91
N GLU A 79 -2.10 -0.38 -12.17
CA GLU A 79 -3.08 -1.35 -11.72
C GLU A 79 -2.43 -2.51 -10.98
N PHE A 80 -2.98 -2.86 -9.81
CA PHE A 80 -2.70 -4.10 -9.11
C PHE A 80 -4.02 -4.69 -8.62
N LEU A 81 -4.59 -5.62 -9.39
CA LEU A 81 -5.83 -6.31 -9.02
C LEU A 81 -5.51 -7.48 -8.09
N MET A 82 -5.19 -7.15 -6.84
CA MET A 82 -4.78 -8.12 -5.83
C MET A 82 -5.92 -9.04 -5.39
N GLY A 83 -7.12 -8.49 -5.28
CA GLY A 83 -8.25 -9.21 -4.75
C GLY A 83 -8.23 -9.31 -3.23
N ARG A 84 -8.81 -10.41 -2.70
CA ARG A 84 -8.86 -10.71 -1.27
C ARG A 84 -7.57 -11.41 -0.82
N LEU A 85 -6.98 -10.96 0.27
CA LEU A 85 -5.69 -11.43 0.76
C LEU A 85 -5.78 -12.41 1.94
N TYR A 86 -6.94 -12.50 2.61
CA TYR A 86 -7.12 -13.23 3.85
C TYR A 86 -6.72 -14.71 3.74
N ILE A 87 -7.40 -15.47 2.91
CA ILE A 87 -7.13 -16.89 2.73
C ILE A 87 -5.79 -17.13 2.01
N ASN A 88 -5.45 -16.26 1.05
CA ASN A 88 -4.15 -16.32 0.38
C ASN A 88 -3.00 -16.20 1.38
N SER A 89 -3.11 -15.30 2.35
CA SER A 89 -2.09 -15.13 3.39
C SER A 89 -1.93 -16.37 4.27
N PHE A 90 -3.01 -17.08 4.60
CA PHE A 90 -2.94 -18.34 5.38
C PHE A 90 -2.18 -19.42 4.63
N HIS A 91 -2.48 -19.59 3.33
CA HIS A 91 -1.80 -20.58 2.49
C HIS A 91 -0.32 -20.22 2.30
N SER A 92 -0.02 -18.99 1.92
CA SER A 92 1.35 -18.56 1.66
C SER A 92 2.20 -18.54 2.94
N ALA A 93 1.61 -18.20 4.09
CA ALA A 93 2.29 -18.34 5.38
C ALA A 93 2.44 -19.80 5.85
N GLY A 94 1.83 -20.78 5.16
CA GLY A 94 1.89 -22.19 5.53
C GLY A 94 1.16 -22.54 6.83
N VAL A 95 0.20 -21.71 7.24
CA VAL A 95 -0.53 -21.87 8.52
C VAL A 95 -2.01 -22.16 8.34
N TYR A 96 -2.48 -22.42 7.11
CA TYR A 96 -3.91 -22.54 6.81
C TYR A 96 -4.62 -23.54 7.74
N GLY A 97 -4.13 -24.79 7.84
CA GLY A 97 -4.77 -25.83 8.66
C GLY A 97 -4.82 -25.47 10.15
N ASN A 98 -3.72 -24.92 10.68
CA ASN A 98 -3.65 -24.50 12.08
C ASN A 98 -4.52 -23.28 12.36
N MET A 99 -4.60 -22.32 11.42
CA MET A 99 -5.50 -21.15 11.53
C MET A 99 -6.97 -21.57 11.47
N GLU A 100 -7.34 -22.43 10.52
CA GLU A 100 -8.71 -22.96 10.41
C GLU A 100 -9.14 -23.67 11.69
N GLN A 101 -8.27 -24.53 12.24
CA GLN A 101 -8.52 -25.22 13.50
C GLN A 101 -8.61 -24.23 14.68
N ALA A 102 -7.70 -23.26 14.78
CA ALA A 102 -7.70 -22.24 15.83
C ALA A 102 -9.00 -21.41 15.81
N ILE A 103 -9.45 -20.98 14.62
CA ILE A 103 -10.70 -20.25 14.41
C ILE A 103 -11.89 -21.10 14.86
N ARG A 104 -11.95 -22.37 14.48
CA ARG A 104 -13.01 -23.30 14.87
C ARG A 104 -13.03 -23.53 16.38
N GLU A 105 -11.88 -23.71 17.02
CA GLU A 105 -11.79 -23.91 18.48
C GLU A 105 -12.13 -22.64 19.28
N LEU A 106 -12.03 -21.47 18.69
CA LEU A 106 -12.55 -20.21 19.24
C LEU A 106 -14.07 -20.06 19.06
N GLY A 107 -14.74 -21.05 18.46
CA GLY A 107 -16.19 -21.05 18.22
C GLY A 107 -16.62 -20.18 17.04
N LEU A 108 -15.70 -19.87 16.11
CA LEU A 108 -15.92 -19.01 14.95
C LEU A 108 -16.02 -19.86 13.66
N ASN A 109 -16.66 -19.29 12.64
CA ASN A 109 -16.76 -19.87 11.31
C ASN A 109 -15.84 -19.12 10.34
N LEU A 110 -14.97 -19.84 9.64
CA LEU A 110 -13.99 -19.25 8.72
C LEU A 110 -14.67 -18.55 7.51
N ASP A 111 -15.78 -19.12 6.99
CA ASP A 111 -16.48 -18.54 5.85
C ASP A 111 -17.17 -17.23 6.22
N ASP A 112 -17.70 -17.10 7.44
CA ASP A 112 -18.29 -15.87 7.96
C ASP A 112 -17.22 -14.77 8.07
N LEU A 113 -16.03 -15.13 8.58
CA LEU A 113 -14.91 -14.19 8.66
C LEU A 113 -14.41 -13.77 7.26
N ARG A 114 -14.29 -14.73 6.35
CA ARG A 114 -13.91 -14.46 4.96
C ARG A 114 -14.86 -13.51 4.25
N ALA A 115 -16.14 -13.53 4.59
CA ALA A 115 -17.14 -12.62 4.02
C ALA A 115 -16.96 -11.16 4.42
N GLU A 116 -16.27 -10.90 5.54
CA GLU A 116 -15.99 -9.54 6.03
C GLU A 116 -14.90 -8.80 5.24
N GLU A 117 -14.11 -9.50 4.41
CA GLU A 117 -13.03 -8.89 3.64
C GLU A 117 -13.56 -8.15 2.43
N TYR A 118 -13.27 -6.84 2.36
CA TYR A 118 -13.46 -6.06 1.13
C TYR A 118 -12.38 -6.39 0.11
N ASP A 119 -12.77 -6.43 -1.15
CA ASP A 119 -11.87 -6.67 -2.26
C ASP A 119 -10.99 -5.44 -2.51
N MET A 120 -9.68 -5.63 -2.60
CA MET A 120 -8.75 -4.60 -3.03
C MET A 120 -8.80 -4.50 -4.57
N GLY A 121 -9.82 -3.86 -5.08
CA GLY A 121 -10.10 -3.71 -6.51
C GLY A 121 -9.31 -2.59 -7.17
N LEU A 122 -7.97 -2.60 -7.05
CA LEU A 122 -7.09 -1.56 -7.61
C LEU A 122 -6.63 -1.89 -9.05
N GLY A 123 -7.49 -2.50 -9.83
CA GLY A 123 -7.28 -2.86 -11.22
C GLY A 123 -8.59 -3.18 -11.91
N ASN A 124 -8.60 -3.14 -13.24
CA ASN A 124 -9.80 -3.34 -14.04
C ASN A 124 -9.89 -4.76 -14.63
N GLY A 125 -8.78 -5.31 -15.11
CA GLY A 125 -8.80 -6.58 -15.84
C GLY A 125 -7.45 -7.24 -15.95
N GLY A 126 -7.12 -7.76 -17.14
CA GLY A 126 -5.92 -8.57 -17.39
C GLY A 126 -4.60 -7.90 -17.03
N LEU A 127 -4.47 -6.60 -17.28
CA LEU A 127 -3.25 -5.84 -16.95
C LEU A 127 -3.01 -5.84 -15.43
N GLY A 128 -4.02 -5.45 -14.66
CA GLY A 128 -3.93 -5.41 -13.20
C GLY A 128 -3.77 -6.78 -12.56
N ARG A 129 -4.45 -7.81 -13.12
CA ARG A 129 -4.31 -9.19 -12.61
C ARG A 129 -2.95 -9.78 -12.97
N LEU A 130 -2.40 -9.50 -14.15
CA LEU A 130 -1.06 -9.92 -14.53
C LEU A 130 -0.01 -9.37 -13.55
N ALA A 131 -0.10 -8.08 -13.21
CA ALA A 131 0.79 -7.45 -12.23
C ALA A 131 0.72 -8.15 -10.87
N ALA A 132 -0.50 -8.45 -10.37
CA ALA A 132 -0.70 -9.18 -9.13
C ALA A 132 -0.11 -10.60 -9.18
N CYS A 133 -0.36 -11.35 -10.26
CA CYS A 133 0.19 -12.69 -10.45
C CYS A 133 1.71 -12.70 -10.55
N PHE A 134 2.31 -11.69 -11.19
CA PHE A 134 3.78 -11.60 -11.25
C PHE A 134 4.40 -11.36 -9.87
N LEU A 135 3.81 -10.49 -9.03
CA LEU A 135 4.31 -10.30 -7.68
C LEU A 135 4.27 -11.59 -6.85
N ASP A 136 3.17 -12.32 -6.93
CA ASP A 136 3.00 -13.61 -6.27
C ASP A 136 4.03 -14.65 -6.77
N SER A 137 4.18 -14.78 -8.08
CA SER A 137 5.15 -15.69 -8.71
C SER A 137 6.59 -15.33 -8.36
N LEU A 138 6.95 -14.05 -8.36
CA LEU A 138 8.30 -13.59 -8.00
C LEU A 138 8.62 -13.92 -6.54
N ALA A 139 7.67 -13.74 -5.62
CA ALA A 139 7.85 -14.12 -4.22
C ALA A 139 7.98 -15.65 -4.08
N THR A 140 7.13 -16.42 -4.77
CA THR A 140 7.12 -17.89 -4.75
C THR A 140 8.43 -18.49 -5.31
N LEU A 141 9.05 -17.82 -6.27
CA LEU A 141 10.33 -18.23 -6.86
C LEU A 141 11.56 -17.65 -6.14
N ASP A 142 11.40 -17.08 -4.97
CA ASP A 142 12.47 -16.46 -4.18
C ASP A 142 13.19 -15.29 -4.92
N LEU A 143 12.53 -14.66 -5.88
CA LEU A 143 13.10 -13.55 -6.64
C LEU A 143 12.87 -12.22 -5.94
N PRO A 144 13.92 -11.42 -5.69
CA PRO A 144 13.79 -10.11 -5.06
C PRO A 144 13.01 -9.14 -5.93
N ALA A 145 11.83 -8.71 -5.48
CA ALA A 145 10.98 -7.81 -6.24
C ALA A 145 10.26 -6.80 -5.35
N ILE A 146 9.94 -5.64 -5.92
CA ILE A 146 9.07 -4.62 -5.33
C ILE A 146 8.10 -4.15 -6.40
N GLY A 147 6.80 -4.20 -6.11
CA GLY A 147 5.78 -3.56 -6.92
C GLY A 147 5.61 -2.10 -6.54
N TYR A 148 5.33 -1.24 -7.53
CA TYR A 148 5.02 0.18 -7.31
C TYR A 148 3.77 0.56 -8.08
N GLY A 149 2.85 1.27 -7.41
CA GLY A 149 1.61 1.76 -8.00
C GLY A 149 1.02 2.93 -7.24
N ILE A 150 -0.26 3.20 -7.47
CA ILE A 150 -1.03 4.24 -6.79
C ILE A 150 -1.95 3.62 -5.76
N HIS A 151 -2.01 4.20 -4.58
CA HIS A 151 -2.94 3.88 -3.52
C HIS A 151 -4.27 4.62 -3.77
N TYR A 152 -5.10 4.03 -4.63
CA TYR A 152 -6.40 4.64 -4.94
C TYR A 152 -7.34 4.59 -3.73
N GLN A 153 -7.96 5.73 -3.43
CA GLN A 153 -8.93 5.82 -2.35
C GLN A 153 -10.19 4.98 -2.64
N TYR A 154 -10.61 4.98 -3.91
CA TYR A 154 -11.73 4.18 -4.38
C TYR A 154 -11.23 3.11 -5.33
N GLY A 155 -11.67 1.88 -5.16
CA GLY A 155 -11.43 0.80 -6.09
C GLY A 155 -12.17 0.98 -7.42
N LEU A 156 -12.13 -0.03 -8.26
CA LEU A 156 -12.97 -0.07 -9.43
C LEU A 156 -14.43 0.03 -8.96
N PHE A 157 -15.26 0.79 -9.68
CA PHE A 157 -16.63 1.08 -9.31
C PHE A 157 -17.42 -0.18 -8.90
N LYS A 158 -18.27 -0.02 -7.88
CA LYS A 158 -19.27 -1.01 -7.50
C LYS A 158 -20.45 -0.94 -8.47
N GLN A 159 -20.93 -2.09 -8.94
CA GLN A 159 -22.08 -2.18 -9.83
C GLN A 159 -23.35 -2.48 -9.04
N GLU A 160 -24.40 -1.70 -9.32
CA GLU A 160 -25.75 -1.95 -8.81
C GLU A 160 -26.76 -1.90 -9.95
N PHE A 161 -27.93 -2.53 -9.76
CA PHE A 161 -29.07 -2.40 -10.67
C PHE A 161 -30.11 -1.48 -10.08
N ARG A 162 -30.49 -0.43 -10.82
CA ARG A 162 -31.59 0.48 -10.49
C ARG A 162 -32.52 0.60 -11.66
N ASN A 163 -33.81 0.32 -11.43
CA ASN A 163 -34.85 0.36 -12.48
C ASN A 163 -34.51 -0.45 -13.76
N GLY A 164 -33.83 -1.60 -13.60
CA GLY A 164 -33.43 -2.47 -14.71
C GLY A 164 -32.16 -2.04 -15.44
N TYR A 165 -31.48 -0.97 -15.00
CA TYR A 165 -30.23 -0.48 -15.58
C TYR A 165 -29.07 -0.64 -14.59
N GLN A 166 -27.89 -0.95 -15.13
CA GLN A 166 -26.65 -0.95 -14.36
C GLN A 166 -26.27 0.48 -13.98
N VAL A 167 -25.91 0.70 -12.73
CA VAL A 167 -25.38 1.96 -12.18
C VAL A 167 -24.04 1.70 -11.53
N GLU A 168 -23.09 2.60 -11.74
CA GLU A 168 -21.77 2.57 -11.14
C GLU A 168 -21.77 3.44 -9.88
N LEU A 169 -21.24 2.89 -8.79
CA LEU A 169 -21.07 3.59 -7.51
C LEU A 169 -19.61 3.55 -7.08
N PRO A 170 -19.13 4.54 -6.30
CA PRO A 170 -17.80 4.48 -5.72
C PRO A 170 -17.64 3.24 -4.84
N ASP A 171 -16.54 2.51 -5.03
CA ASP A 171 -16.15 1.39 -4.18
C ASP A 171 -15.17 1.89 -3.12
N ASP A 172 -15.70 2.26 -1.96
CA ASP A 172 -14.92 2.73 -0.81
C ASP A 172 -14.37 1.53 -0.01
N TRP A 173 -13.42 0.81 -0.60
CA TRP A 173 -12.82 -0.41 -0.04
C TRP A 173 -12.08 -0.17 1.28
N MET A 174 -11.62 1.07 1.54
CA MET A 174 -10.92 1.45 2.75
C MET A 174 -11.82 2.02 3.85
N LYS A 175 -13.14 2.12 3.62
CA LYS A 175 -14.09 2.77 4.56
C LYS A 175 -13.93 2.35 6.02
N TYR A 176 -13.59 1.11 6.26
CA TYR A 176 -13.42 0.54 7.59
C TYR A 176 -11.97 0.14 7.89
N GLY A 177 -11.01 0.63 7.10
CA GLY A 177 -9.62 0.23 7.17
C GLY A 177 -9.35 -1.17 6.64
N THR A 178 -8.08 -1.47 6.41
CA THR A 178 -7.61 -2.79 5.99
C THR A 178 -6.45 -3.22 6.88
N PRO A 179 -6.35 -4.50 7.28
CA PRO A 179 -5.24 -4.99 8.08
C PRO A 179 -3.95 -5.19 7.27
N TRP A 180 -4.02 -5.16 5.92
CA TRP A 180 -2.93 -5.59 5.05
C TRP A 180 -1.88 -4.53 4.78
N GLU A 181 -2.15 -3.28 5.10
CA GLU A 181 -1.27 -2.15 4.81
C GLU A 181 -0.38 -1.78 5.99
N ILE A 182 0.85 -1.37 5.67
CA ILE A 182 1.80 -0.76 6.59
C ILE A 182 2.14 0.61 6.03
N VAL A 183 1.61 1.67 6.64
CA VAL A 183 1.96 3.04 6.24
C VAL A 183 3.41 3.35 6.61
N ARG A 184 4.14 4.01 5.70
CA ARG A 184 5.56 4.33 5.86
C ARG A 184 5.81 5.85 5.73
N PRO A 185 5.31 6.67 6.65
CA PRO A 185 5.45 8.13 6.56
C PRO A 185 6.92 8.56 6.57
N GLU A 186 7.82 7.79 7.17
CA GLU A 186 9.27 8.01 7.16
C GLU A 186 9.91 7.87 5.76
N HIS A 187 9.14 7.39 4.80
CA HIS A 187 9.54 7.23 3.40
C HIS A 187 8.75 8.14 2.45
N THR A 188 8.09 9.16 3.00
CA THR A 188 7.41 10.17 2.19
C THR A 188 8.38 10.85 1.22
N VAL A 189 7.91 11.13 0.01
CA VAL A 189 8.67 11.75 -1.08
C VAL A 189 7.99 13.04 -1.49
N GLU A 190 8.76 14.10 -1.70
CA GLU A 190 8.27 15.34 -2.29
C GLU A 190 8.40 15.27 -3.82
N ILE A 191 7.33 15.63 -4.52
CA ILE A 191 7.23 15.69 -5.98
C ILE A 191 6.86 17.12 -6.39
N GLU A 192 7.46 17.60 -7.44
CA GLU A 192 7.15 18.90 -8.01
C GLU A 192 6.37 18.73 -9.32
N LEU A 193 5.37 19.60 -9.53
CA LEU A 193 4.55 19.67 -10.74
C LEU A 193 4.53 21.09 -11.27
N TYR A 194 4.26 21.24 -12.57
CA TYR A 194 4.13 22.52 -13.27
C TYR A 194 5.42 23.36 -13.23
N GLY A 195 5.28 24.68 -13.10
CA GLY A 195 6.40 25.61 -13.06
C GLY A 195 7.04 25.86 -14.41
N GLN A 196 8.21 26.44 -14.36
CA GLN A 196 9.00 26.79 -15.55
C GLN A 196 10.49 26.53 -15.31
N VAL A 197 11.23 26.32 -16.39
CA VAL A 197 12.68 26.13 -16.31
C VAL A 197 13.38 27.44 -16.61
N GLU A 198 14.12 27.95 -15.65
CA GLU A 198 15.01 29.08 -15.82
C GLU A 198 16.37 28.59 -16.32
N ASN A 199 16.82 29.21 -17.42
CA ASN A 199 18.15 28.94 -17.98
C ASN A 199 19.20 29.75 -17.22
N VAL A 200 19.84 29.17 -16.24
CA VAL A 200 20.87 29.80 -15.40
C VAL A 200 22.24 29.20 -15.71
N PHE A 201 23.28 30.00 -15.64
CA PHE A 201 24.66 29.58 -15.75
C PHE A 201 25.38 29.85 -14.42
N ASP A 202 26.26 28.94 -14.00
CA ASP A 202 27.08 29.10 -12.81
C ASP A 202 28.22 30.10 -13.07
N ASN A 203 29.00 30.42 -12.02
CA ASN A 203 30.14 31.33 -12.12
C ASN A 203 31.27 30.84 -13.04
N LEU A 204 31.22 29.57 -13.46
CA LEU A 204 32.18 28.97 -14.37
C LEU A 204 31.63 28.88 -15.80
N GLY A 205 30.40 29.36 -16.04
CA GLY A 205 29.75 29.34 -17.35
C GLY A 205 29.05 27.99 -17.66
N ASN A 206 28.94 27.07 -16.72
CA ASN A 206 28.22 25.82 -16.93
C ASN A 206 26.71 26.07 -16.87
N TYR A 207 25.97 25.42 -17.75
CA TYR A 207 24.52 25.47 -17.77
C TYR A 207 23.94 24.69 -16.57
N VAL A 208 23.21 25.40 -15.69
CA VAL A 208 22.56 24.85 -14.49
C VAL A 208 21.09 25.26 -14.52
N PRO A 209 20.22 24.50 -15.21
CA PRO A 209 18.81 24.84 -15.25
C PRO A 209 18.17 24.76 -13.86
N ARG A 210 17.28 25.68 -13.55
CA ARG A 210 16.48 25.70 -12.32
C ARG A 210 15.01 25.53 -12.67
N TRP A 211 14.35 24.60 -11.98
CA TRP A 211 12.91 24.44 -12.06
C TRP A 211 12.26 25.26 -10.96
N THR A 212 11.49 26.28 -11.35
CA THR A 212 10.91 27.30 -10.46
C THR A 212 9.40 27.37 -10.60
N ASP A 213 8.73 28.02 -9.66
CA ASP A 213 7.26 28.18 -9.61
C ASP A 213 6.50 26.85 -9.64
N THR A 214 7.08 25.83 -9.05
CA THR A 214 6.51 24.50 -9.00
C THR A 214 5.44 24.38 -7.92
N LYS A 215 4.48 23.47 -8.12
CA LYS A 215 3.54 23.02 -7.11
C LYS A 215 4.07 21.74 -6.47
N LYS A 216 4.22 21.75 -5.15
CA LYS A 216 4.74 20.61 -4.39
C LYS A 216 3.62 19.67 -3.95
N LEU A 217 3.88 18.37 -4.09
CA LEU A 217 3.04 17.26 -3.64
C LEU A 217 3.86 16.31 -2.78
N MET A 218 3.17 15.62 -1.86
CA MET A 218 3.76 14.58 -1.03
C MET A 218 3.23 13.21 -1.46
N GLY A 219 4.14 12.28 -1.75
CA GLY A 219 3.82 10.87 -1.96
C GLY A 219 4.03 10.10 -0.66
N ILE A 220 2.96 9.60 -0.05
CA ILE A 220 3.03 8.78 1.16
C ILE A 220 2.90 7.31 0.77
N PRO A 221 3.90 6.46 1.08
CA PRO A 221 3.86 5.06 0.69
C PRO A 221 3.12 4.18 1.70
N TYR A 222 2.37 3.22 1.16
CA TYR A 222 1.70 2.13 1.86
C TYR A 222 2.26 0.81 1.33
N ASP A 223 2.85 0.01 2.22
CA ASP A 223 3.45 -1.28 1.88
C ASP A 223 2.48 -2.42 2.17
N ILE A 224 2.25 -3.28 1.19
CA ILE A 224 1.46 -4.50 1.30
C ILE A 224 2.41 -5.68 1.14
N PRO A 225 2.61 -6.52 2.17
CA PRO A 225 3.42 -7.72 2.06
C PRO A 225 2.86 -8.71 1.05
N ILE A 226 3.73 -9.32 0.24
CA ILE A 226 3.40 -10.32 -0.77
C ILE A 226 4.16 -11.61 -0.42
N PRO A 227 3.58 -12.49 0.38
CA PRO A 227 4.22 -13.75 0.76
C PRO A 227 4.20 -14.75 -0.40
N GLY A 228 5.34 -15.39 -0.67
CA GLY A 228 5.44 -16.48 -1.63
C GLY A 228 4.84 -17.77 -1.07
N TYR A 229 4.28 -18.61 -1.96
CA TYR A 229 3.74 -19.92 -1.61
C TYR A 229 4.86 -20.94 -1.47
N GLY A 230 4.87 -21.71 -0.37
CA GLY A 230 5.87 -22.76 -0.14
C GLY A 230 7.30 -22.26 0.09
N THR A 231 7.50 -20.96 0.33
CA THR A 231 8.80 -20.33 0.62
C THR A 231 8.71 -19.37 1.79
N ASN A 232 9.85 -18.94 2.32
CA ASN A 232 9.93 -17.92 3.36
C ASN A 232 10.09 -16.50 2.81
N THR A 233 10.20 -16.34 1.50
CA THR A 233 10.34 -15.02 0.88
C THR A 233 9.04 -14.25 0.92
N VAL A 234 9.13 -13.01 1.40
CA VAL A 234 8.04 -12.04 1.36
C VAL A 234 8.54 -10.79 0.68
N ASN A 235 8.02 -10.52 -0.51
CA ASN A 235 8.21 -9.26 -1.21
C ASN A 235 7.16 -8.24 -0.72
N PHE A 236 7.08 -7.07 -1.34
CA PHE A 236 5.99 -6.13 -1.03
C PHE A 236 5.58 -5.31 -2.25
N LEU A 237 4.36 -4.84 -2.19
CA LEU A 237 3.78 -3.86 -3.10
C LEU A 237 3.73 -2.52 -2.38
N ARG A 238 4.37 -1.49 -2.95
CA ARG A 238 4.34 -0.11 -2.45
C ARG A 238 3.39 0.73 -3.27
N LEU A 239 2.35 1.21 -2.64
CA LEU A 239 1.35 2.08 -3.25
C LEU A 239 1.50 3.51 -2.73
N TRP A 240 1.49 4.49 -3.64
CA TRP A 240 1.67 5.89 -3.33
C TRP A 240 0.34 6.63 -3.21
N SER A 241 0.07 7.22 -2.04
CA SER A 241 -1.04 8.15 -1.82
C SER A 241 -0.55 9.58 -2.00
N SER A 242 -1.26 10.37 -2.79
CA SER A 242 -0.94 11.79 -2.99
C SER A 242 -1.58 12.66 -1.91
N LYS A 243 -0.77 13.55 -1.34
CA LYS A 243 -1.18 14.55 -0.34
C LYS A 243 -0.64 15.91 -0.70
N ALA A 244 -1.27 16.97 -0.20
CA ALA A 244 -0.72 18.32 -0.31
C ALA A 244 0.54 18.44 0.55
N HIS A 245 1.45 19.33 0.15
CA HIS A 245 2.59 19.72 0.98
C HIS A 245 2.10 20.52 2.22
N GLU A 246 1.14 21.43 1.99
CA GLU A 246 0.41 22.15 3.03
C GLU A 246 -1.06 21.76 2.95
N ASP A 247 -1.55 21.03 3.95
CA ASP A 247 -2.91 20.49 3.94
C ASP A 247 -3.99 21.54 4.24
N PHE A 248 -3.59 22.68 4.81
CA PHE A 248 -4.54 23.65 5.35
C PHE A 248 -4.01 25.07 5.34
N ASN A 249 -4.71 25.97 4.62
CA ASN A 249 -4.43 27.40 4.63
C ASN A 249 -5.18 28.07 5.80
N PHE A 250 -4.47 28.25 6.91
CA PHE A 250 -5.04 28.81 8.14
C PHE A 250 -5.49 30.29 7.96
N GLU A 251 -4.81 31.06 7.13
CA GLU A 251 -5.17 32.44 6.86
C GLU A 251 -6.51 32.53 6.11
N ALA A 252 -6.69 31.71 5.07
CA ALA A 252 -7.96 31.61 4.36
C ALA A 252 -9.10 31.18 5.27
N PHE A 253 -8.85 30.19 6.14
CA PHE A 253 -9.83 29.71 7.12
C PHE A 253 -10.28 30.83 8.07
N ASN A 254 -9.35 31.60 8.63
CA ASN A 254 -9.63 32.70 9.55
C ASN A 254 -10.45 33.85 8.91
N ARG A 255 -10.36 33.99 7.58
CA ARG A 255 -11.18 34.95 6.80
C ARG A 255 -12.57 34.42 6.45
N GLY A 256 -12.90 33.18 6.83
CA GLY A 256 -14.15 32.52 6.47
C GLY A 256 -14.14 31.84 5.09
N GLY A 257 -12.99 31.79 4.42
CA GLY A 257 -12.79 31.10 3.13
C GLY A 257 -12.55 29.61 3.31
N TYR A 258 -13.51 28.86 3.81
CA TYR A 258 -13.34 27.43 4.18
C TYR A 258 -13.01 26.54 2.99
N ASP A 259 -13.62 26.78 1.83
CA ASP A 259 -13.30 26.03 0.60
C ASP A 259 -11.90 26.35 0.08
N GLU A 260 -11.48 27.62 0.17
CA GLU A 260 -10.13 28.04 -0.18
C GLU A 260 -9.09 27.41 0.74
N ALA A 261 -9.41 27.31 2.04
CA ALA A 261 -8.51 26.73 3.05
C ALA A 261 -8.13 25.27 2.78
N VAL A 262 -8.95 24.52 2.06
CA VAL A 262 -8.74 23.09 1.73
C VAL A 262 -8.55 22.82 0.24
N ARG A 263 -8.47 23.86 -0.60
CA ARG A 263 -8.39 23.73 -2.07
C ARG A 263 -7.19 22.90 -2.51
N ASP A 264 -6.01 23.21 -2.01
CA ASP A 264 -4.77 22.52 -2.38
C ASP A 264 -4.73 21.09 -1.89
N LYS A 265 -5.28 20.83 -0.69
CA LYS A 265 -5.51 19.48 -0.19
C LYS A 265 -6.38 18.69 -1.16
N ASN A 266 -7.55 19.21 -1.52
CA ASN A 266 -8.49 18.52 -2.41
C ASN A 266 -7.88 18.25 -3.79
N ALA A 267 -7.19 19.22 -4.37
CA ALA A 267 -6.53 19.08 -5.67
C ALA A 267 -5.45 17.99 -5.63
N SER A 268 -4.62 17.98 -4.59
CA SER A 268 -3.54 17.00 -4.43
C SER A 268 -4.08 15.59 -4.18
N GLU A 269 -5.07 15.44 -3.31
CA GLU A 269 -5.67 14.13 -3.01
C GLU A 269 -6.45 13.55 -4.21
N THR A 270 -6.93 14.39 -5.12
CA THR A 270 -7.64 13.94 -6.33
C THR A 270 -6.77 13.05 -7.22
N ILE A 271 -5.44 13.22 -7.20
CA ILE A 271 -4.51 12.44 -8.00
C ILE A 271 -4.60 10.93 -7.67
N SER A 272 -4.76 10.58 -6.39
CA SER A 272 -4.86 9.18 -5.95
C SER A 272 -6.29 8.75 -5.58
N LYS A 273 -7.33 9.44 -6.07
CA LYS A 273 -8.71 9.07 -5.72
C LYS A 273 -9.24 7.88 -6.50
N VAL A 274 -9.14 7.91 -7.82
CA VAL A 274 -9.82 6.95 -8.70
C VAL A 274 -8.89 6.49 -9.81
N LEU A 275 -8.89 5.18 -10.07
CA LEU A 275 -8.30 4.59 -11.27
C LEU A 275 -9.15 5.00 -12.49
N TYR A 276 -8.52 5.42 -13.58
CA TYR A 276 -9.18 5.82 -14.84
C TYR A 276 -10.23 6.93 -14.70
N PRO A 277 -9.83 8.15 -14.32
CA PRO A 277 -10.73 9.29 -14.43
C PRO A 277 -11.19 9.49 -15.89
N ASN A 278 -12.38 10.06 -16.07
CA ASN A 278 -12.92 10.32 -17.38
C ASN A 278 -12.02 11.29 -18.17
N ASP A 279 -11.53 10.87 -19.33
CA ASP A 279 -10.57 11.61 -20.18
C ASP A 279 -11.22 12.29 -21.39
N LYS A 280 -12.53 12.48 -21.39
CA LYS A 280 -13.24 13.24 -22.42
C LYS A 280 -12.99 14.74 -22.35
N THR A 281 -12.55 15.23 -21.20
CA THR A 281 -12.21 16.65 -20.96
C THR A 281 -10.69 16.82 -20.88
N GLU A 282 -10.20 18.03 -21.17
CA GLU A 282 -8.76 18.35 -21.04
C GLU A 282 -8.26 18.14 -19.59
N SER A 283 -9.05 18.53 -18.59
CA SER A 283 -8.73 18.31 -17.19
C SER A 283 -8.64 16.81 -16.81
N GLY A 284 -9.45 15.97 -17.43
CA GLY A 284 -9.38 14.51 -17.24
C GLY A 284 -8.12 13.90 -17.86
N LYS A 285 -7.74 14.35 -19.07
CA LYS A 285 -6.48 13.94 -19.71
C LYS A 285 -5.26 14.37 -18.88
N GLU A 286 -5.28 15.60 -18.41
CA GLU A 286 -4.22 16.15 -17.53
C GLU A 286 -4.11 15.32 -16.25
N LEU A 287 -5.23 15.02 -15.58
CA LEU A 287 -5.21 14.21 -14.36
C LEU A 287 -4.60 12.82 -14.61
N ARG A 288 -4.91 12.17 -15.72
CA ARG A 288 -4.29 10.87 -16.09
C ARG A 288 -2.79 10.98 -16.30
N LEU A 289 -2.32 12.04 -16.93
CA LEU A 289 -0.88 12.28 -17.09
C LEU A 289 -0.20 12.53 -15.73
N ILE A 290 -0.83 13.33 -14.87
CA ILE A 290 -0.31 13.60 -13.53
C ILE A 290 -0.26 12.32 -12.69
N GLN A 291 -1.24 11.45 -12.76
CA GLN A 291 -1.21 10.14 -12.07
C GLN A 291 0.02 9.32 -12.48
N GLN A 292 0.31 9.24 -13.77
CA GLN A 292 1.47 8.50 -14.29
C GLN A 292 2.78 9.13 -13.83
N TYR A 293 2.91 10.43 -13.98
CA TYR A 293 4.10 11.17 -13.53
C TYR A 293 4.32 10.98 -12.02
N PHE A 294 3.27 11.18 -11.20
CA PHE A 294 3.32 11.11 -9.75
C PHE A 294 3.88 9.77 -9.27
N PHE A 295 3.26 8.63 -9.68
CA PHE A 295 3.70 7.34 -9.16
C PHE A 295 5.08 6.92 -9.66
N VAL A 296 5.43 7.27 -10.91
CA VAL A 296 6.76 6.99 -11.47
C VAL A 296 7.82 7.83 -10.74
N ALA A 297 7.58 9.13 -10.55
CA ALA A 297 8.52 10.02 -9.87
C ALA A 297 8.75 9.58 -8.40
N CYS A 298 7.68 9.26 -7.66
CA CYS A 298 7.78 8.70 -6.30
C CYS A 298 8.59 7.39 -6.29
N SER A 299 8.30 6.48 -7.21
CA SER A 299 8.93 5.17 -7.29
C SER A 299 10.42 5.27 -7.63
N LEU A 300 10.78 6.11 -8.59
CA LEU A 300 12.18 6.34 -8.96
C LEU A 300 12.99 6.95 -7.81
N GLN A 301 12.43 7.90 -7.08
CA GLN A 301 13.11 8.46 -5.90
C GLN A 301 13.35 7.38 -4.83
N ASP A 302 12.38 6.49 -4.57
CA ASP A 302 12.56 5.39 -3.63
C ASP A 302 13.61 4.38 -4.13
N ILE A 303 13.61 4.04 -5.42
CA ILE A 303 14.58 3.13 -6.04
C ILE A 303 16.00 3.72 -5.93
N ILE A 304 16.19 4.98 -6.30
CA ILE A 304 17.48 5.68 -6.24
C ILE A 304 17.96 5.76 -4.78
N ARG A 305 17.09 6.14 -3.85
CA ARG A 305 17.43 6.19 -2.42
C ARG A 305 17.89 4.84 -1.88
N ARG A 306 17.23 3.73 -2.29
CA ARG A 306 17.62 2.37 -1.90
C ARG A 306 18.97 1.99 -2.48
N PHE A 307 19.21 2.32 -3.74
CA PHE A 307 20.49 2.06 -4.41
C PHE A 307 21.65 2.81 -3.72
N LEU A 308 21.51 4.11 -3.49
CA LEU A 308 22.55 4.93 -2.86
C LEU A 308 22.86 4.52 -1.42
N ARG A 309 21.90 3.95 -0.68
CA ARG A 309 22.17 3.40 0.66
C ARG A 309 23.15 2.23 0.64
N SER A 310 23.12 1.42 -0.40
CA SER A 310 23.99 0.25 -0.58
C SER A 310 25.27 0.57 -1.34
N ASN A 311 25.32 1.69 -2.07
CA ASN A 311 26.42 2.09 -2.95
C ASN A 311 26.84 3.53 -2.62
N LYS A 312 27.57 3.70 -1.53
CA LYS A 312 27.96 5.02 -0.98
C LYS A 312 28.98 5.77 -1.84
N ASP A 313 29.63 5.09 -2.77
CA ASP A 313 30.69 5.63 -3.62
C ASP A 313 30.16 6.16 -4.97
N TRP A 314 28.84 6.28 -5.10
CA TRP A 314 28.16 6.82 -6.29
C TRP A 314 27.77 8.28 -6.11
#